data_13754b0cde2e50a5e458ae930f17254b
#
_entry.id   13754b0cde2e50a5e458ae930f17254b
#
_cell.length_a   1.000
_cell.length_b   1.000
_cell.length_c   1.000
_cell.angle_alpha   90.00
_cell.angle_beta   90.00
_cell.angle_gamma   90.00
#
_symmetry.space_group_name_H-M   'P 1'
#
loop_
_entity.id
_entity.type
_entity.pdbx_description
1 polymer ?
#
loop_
_entity_poly.entity_id
_entity_poly.type
_entity_poly.pdbx_seq_one_letter_code
_entity_poly.pdbx_strand_id
1 'polypeptide(L)'
;MDWLLWIAIAVAVLGAFVLVRARARVQAGITLVAPKVGFVNFGNGAFASLVDEDRTALTDSFRQVVSPQDGTIPTCDVLFVYASLSPDGSLIGAPEPTIRHVAARASAAVVVLAAPNSGASVVAAGKLPGPKKASLVFTIDRKQQFTVFFKELFSLMAIGKPMPLAWVTIAPQHASAMRPDMPETIFVPEAGAVRFQ
;
A
#
# COMPACT_ATOMS: atom_id res chain seq x y z
N MET A 1 21.76 -4.09 50.79
CA MET A 1 21.08 -2.99 50.04
C MET A 1 21.33 -3.07 48.52
N ASP A 2 22.24 -3.92 48.04
CA ASP A 2 22.70 -3.94 46.65
C ASP A 2 21.87 -4.79 45.67
N TRP A 3 21.08 -5.73 46.16
CA TRP A 3 20.31 -6.62 45.33
C TRP A 3 19.16 -5.90 44.56
N LEU A 4 18.57 -4.87 45.15
CA LEU A 4 17.56 -4.03 44.49
C LEU A 4 18.13 -3.26 43.30
N LEU A 5 19.38 -2.82 43.42
CA LEU A 5 20.10 -2.15 42.32
C LEU A 5 20.30 -3.10 41.12
N TRP A 6 20.69 -4.35 41.40
CA TRP A 6 20.87 -5.36 40.35
C TRP A 6 19.57 -5.74 39.65
N ILE A 7 18.46 -5.82 40.39
CA ILE A 7 17.14 -6.06 39.82
C ILE A 7 16.74 -4.88 38.92
N ALA A 8 16.93 -3.64 39.35
CA ALA A 8 16.61 -2.46 38.56
C ALA A 8 17.39 -2.41 37.24
N ILE A 9 18.73 -2.72 37.31
CA ILE A 9 19.56 -2.82 36.10
C ILE A 9 19.10 -3.92 35.16
N ALA A 10 18.80 -5.10 35.69
CA ALA A 10 18.32 -6.22 34.87
C ALA A 10 17.00 -5.90 34.15
N VAL A 11 16.06 -5.24 34.83
CA VAL A 11 14.76 -4.81 34.24
C VAL A 11 14.99 -3.74 33.17
N ALA A 12 15.90 -2.77 33.41
CA ALA A 12 16.22 -1.74 32.44
C ALA A 12 16.88 -2.33 31.18
N VAL A 13 17.80 -3.27 31.33
CA VAL A 13 18.47 -3.96 30.21
C VAL A 13 17.47 -4.82 29.43
N LEU A 14 16.60 -5.54 30.11
CA LEU A 14 15.54 -6.34 29.47
C LEU A 14 14.55 -5.45 28.70
N GLY A 15 14.14 -4.34 29.29
CA GLY A 15 13.27 -3.34 28.66
C GLY A 15 13.93 -2.72 27.42
N ALA A 16 15.21 -2.33 27.51
CA ALA A 16 15.97 -1.82 26.36
C ALA A 16 16.12 -2.88 25.26
N PHE A 17 16.38 -4.14 25.61
CA PHE A 17 16.50 -5.23 24.66
C PHE A 17 15.17 -5.53 23.93
N VAL A 18 14.04 -5.50 24.65
CA VAL A 18 12.70 -5.67 24.07
C VAL A 18 12.38 -4.51 23.12
N LEU A 19 12.70 -3.27 23.50
CA LEU A 19 12.51 -2.09 22.65
C LEU A 19 13.38 -2.13 21.40
N VAL A 20 14.64 -2.53 21.52
CA VAL A 20 15.55 -2.68 20.36
C VAL A 20 15.06 -3.80 19.44
N ARG A 21 14.63 -4.93 19.98
CA ARG A 21 14.04 -6.03 19.18
C ARG A 21 12.72 -5.65 18.53
N ALA A 22 11.86 -4.89 19.22
CA ALA A 22 10.62 -4.38 18.64
C ALA A 22 10.90 -3.40 17.49
N ARG A 23 11.87 -2.48 17.68
CA ARG A 23 12.33 -1.57 16.60
C ARG A 23 12.99 -2.32 15.45
N ALA A 24 13.80 -3.33 15.70
CA ALA A 24 14.42 -4.15 14.65
C ALA A 24 13.37 -4.95 13.85
N ARG A 25 12.29 -5.44 14.49
CA ARG A 25 11.18 -6.10 13.78
C ARG A 25 10.39 -5.14 12.90
N VAL A 26 10.20 -3.90 13.32
CA VAL A 26 9.58 -2.84 12.51
C VAL A 26 10.49 -2.43 11.34
N GLN A 27 11.80 -2.61 11.47
CA GLN A 27 12.79 -2.32 10.42
C GLN A 27 13.12 -3.53 9.51
N ALA A 28 12.64 -4.74 9.82
CA ALA A 28 12.75 -5.88 8.93
C ALA A 28 11.85 -5.63 7.70
N GLY A 29 12.38 -4.89 6.72
CA GLY A 29 11.69 -4.51 5.51
C GLY A 29 11.47 -5.71 4.60
N ILE A 30 10.37 -5.68 3.85
CA ILE A 30 10.09 -6.63 2.77
C ILE A 30 10.87 -6.19 1.53
N THR A 31 11.77 -7.03 1.03
CA THR A 31 12.45 -6.80 -0.25
C THR A 31 11.76 -7.64 -1.31
N LEU A 32 11.19 -7.00 -2.32
CA LEU A 32 10.55 -7.64 -3.45
C LEU A 32 11.55 -7.68 -4.62
N VAL A 33 11.96 -8.87 -4.99
CA VAL A 33 12.89 -9.07 -6.11
C VAL A 33 12.09 -9.17 -7.40
N ALA A 34 12.34 -8.27 -8.35
CA ALA A 34 11.64 -8.21 -9.63
C ALA A 34 10.11 -8.30 -9.46
N PRO A 35 9.48 -7.33 -8.78
CA PRO A 35 8.10 -7.43 -8.32
C PRO A 35 7.12 -7.65 -9.47
N LYS A 36 6.09 -8.45 -9.18
CA LYS A 36 4.97 -8.73 -10.06
C LYS A 36 3.81 -7.80 -9.71
N VAL A 37 3.25 -7.11 -10.70
CA VAL A 37 2.05 -6.27 -10.52
C VAL A 37 0.79 -6.99 -11.00
N GLY A 38 -0.28 -6.85 -10.23
CA GLY A 38 -1.63 -7.31 -10.57
C GLY A 38 -2.61 -6.15 -10.69
N PHE A 39 -3.57 -6.29 -11.60
CA PHE A 39 -4.69 -5.37 -11.78
C PHE A 39 -5.99 -6.16 -11.68
N VAL A 40 -6.91 -5.75 -10.81
CA VAL A 40 -8.22 -6.39 -10.66
C VAL A 40 -9.34 -5.35 -10.61
N ASN A 41 -10.41 -5.60 -11.38
CA ASN A 41 -11.58 -4.74 -11.46
C ASN A 41 -12.81 -5.46 -10.88
N PHE A 42 -13.37 -4.92 -9.80
CA PHE A 42 -14.61 -5.39 -9.18
C PHE A 42 -15.85 -4.54 -9.56
N GLY A 43 -15.66 -3.50 -10.37
CA GLY A 43 -16.72 -2.56 -10.75
C GLY A 43 -17.53 -2.98 -11.98
N ASN A 44 -17.63 -4.26 -12.32
CA ASN A 44 -18.43 -4.75 -13.46
C ASN A 44 -18.23 -3.93 -14.76
N GLY A 45 -16.98 -3.61 -15.09
CA GLY A 45 -16.62 -2.83 -16.28
C GLY A 45 -16.60 -1.30 -16.07
N ALA A 46 -17.14 -0.77 -14.97
CA ALA A 46 -17.18 0.68 -14.73
C ALA A 46 -15.79 1.34 -14.71
N PHE A 47 -14.74 0.60 -14.37
CA PHE A 47 -13.36 1.10 -14.30
C PHE A 47 -12.46 0.55 -15.42
N ALA A 48 -13.00 -0.04 -16.48
CA ALA A 48 -12.21 -0.70 -17.52
C ALA A 48 -11.19 0.25 -18.17
N SER A 49 -11.58 1.49 -18.49
CA SER A 49 -10.67 2.50 -19.05
C SER A 49 -9.54 2.88 -18.11
N LEU A 50 -9.82 2.98 -16.79
CA LEU A 50 -8.80 3.29 -15.80
C LEU A 50 -7.80 2.12 -15.64
N VAL A 51 -8.30 0.88 -15.68
CA VAL A 51 -7.44 -0.31 -15.66
C VAL A 51 -6.50 -0.33 -16.86
N ASP A 52 -7.02 -0.07 -18.06
CA ASP A 52 -6.23 -0.08 -19.29
C ASP A 52 -5.19 1.06 -19.31
N GLU A 53 -5.56 2.25 -18.86
CA GLU A 53 -4.66 3.39 -18.71
C GLU A 53 -3.51 3.06 -17.75
N ASP A 54 -3.83 2.60 -16.53
CA ASP A 54 -2.82 2.32 -15.50
C ASP A 54 -1.94 1.14 -15.90
N ARG A 55 -2.53 0.07 -16.45
CA ARG A 55 -1.78 -1.07 -16.96
C ARG A 55 -0.78 -0.64 -18.03
N THR A 56 -1.21 0.14 -19.01
CA THR A 56 -0.35 0.63 -20.08
C THR A 56 0.77 1.50 -19.52
N ALA A 57 0.44 2.41 -18.60
CA ALA A 57 1.40 3.35 -18.05
C ALA A 57 2.41 2.68 -17.10
N LEU A 58 2.01 1.68 -16.30
CA LEU A 58 2.83 1.13 -15.22
C LEU A 58 3.54 -0.18 -15.59
N THR A 59 3.22 -0.80 -16.73
CA THR A 59 3.81 -2.08 -17.14
C THR A 59 5.34 -2.05 -17.14
N ASP A 60 5.95 -0.98 -17.64
CA ASP A 60 7.41 -0.85 -17.74
C ASP A 60 8.11 -0.78 -16.38
N SER A 61 7.37 -0.51 -15.29
CA SER A 61 7.90 -0.45 -13.94
C SER A 61 8.03 -1.84 -13.27
N PHE A 62 7.52 -2.90 -13.93
CA PHE A 62 7.44 -4.24 -13.36
C PHE A 62 7.88 -5.31 -14.34
N ARG A 63 8.46 -6.39 -13.82
CA ARG A 63 8.92 -7.52 -14.66
C ARG A 63 7.77 -8.37 -15.19
N GLN A 64 6.68 -8.48 -14.45
CA GLN A 64 5.53 -9.30 -14.80
C GLN A 64 4.23 -8.59 -14.46
N VAL A 65 3.28 -8.61 -15.39
CA VAL A 65 1.95 -8.01 -15.25
C VAL A 65 0.90 -9.11 -15.32
N VAL A 66 -0.08 -9.08 -14.41
CA VAL A 66 -1.22 -10.00 -14.37
C VAL A 66 -2.50 -9.20 -14.28
N SER A 67 -3.42 -9.44 -15.20
CA SER A 67 -4.71 -8.75 -15.24
C SER A 67 -5.81 -9.76 -15.66
N PRO A 68 -6.35 -10.53 -14.71
CA PRO A 68 -7.46 -11.44 -15.00
C PRO A 68 -8.71 -10.66 -15.40
N GLN A 69 -9.43 -11.14 -16.43
CA GLN A 69 -10.63 -10.48 -16.95
C GLN A 69 -11.90 -10.80 -16.14
N ASP A 70 -11.87 -11.83 -15.33
CA ASP A 70 -13.02 -12.40 -14.62
C ASP A 70 -13.20 -11.87 -13.18
N GLY A 71 -12.45 -10.84 -12.79
CA GLY A 71 -12.45 -10.32 -11.42
C GLY A 71 -11.77 -11.23 -10.38
N THR A 72 -11.09 -12.28 -10.82
CA THR A 72 -10.29 -13.14 -9.95
C THR A 72 -9.11 -12.36 -9.36
N ILE A 73 -8.87 -12.50 -8.06
CA ILE A 73 -7.74 -11.84 -7.38
C ILE A 73 -6.44 -12.54 -7.79
N PRO A 74 -5.52 -11.89 -8.51
CA PRO A 74 -4.26 -12.49 -8.91
C PRO A 74 -3.28 -12.58 -7.74
N THR A 75 -2.40 -13.59 -7.75
CA THR A 75 -1.23 -13.62 -6.85
C THR A 75 -0.16 -12.70 -7.42
N CYS A 76 0.24 -11.67 -6.65
CA CYS A 76 1.20 -10.65 -7.07
C CYS A 76 1.80 -9.95 -5.85
N ASP A 77 2.85 -9.15 -6.07
CA ASP A 77 3.56 -8.40 -5.02
C ASP A 77 2.95 -6.99 -4.82
N VAL A 78 2.50 -6.39 -5.92
CA VAL A 78 1.82 -5.09 -5.97
C VAL A 78 0.48 -5.27 -6.65
N LEU A 79 -0.61 -4.87 -6.00
CA LEU A 79 -1.97 -5.04 -6.53
C LEU A 79 -2.67 -3.69 -6.68
N PHE A 80 -3.17 -3.42 -7.89
CA PHE A 80 -4.10 -2.33 -8.16
C PHE A 80 -5.52 -2.86 -8.15
N VAL A 81 -6.36 -2.32 -7.27
CA VAL A 81 -7.77 -2.70 -7.10
C VAL A 81 -8.66 -1.56 -7.57
N TYR A 82 -9.58 -1.86 -8.48
CA TYR A 82 -10.58 -0.93 -8.97
C TYR A 82 -11.94 -1.35 -8.43
N ALA A 83 -12.37 -0.68 -7.38
CA ALA A 83 -13.62 -0.92 -6.69
C ALA A 83 -14.14 0.37 -6.05
N SER A 84 -15.46 0.49 -5.95
CA SER A 84 -16.09 1.48 -5.09
C SER A 84 -16.11 1.00 -3.64
N LEU A 85 -16.05 1.94 -2.71
CA LEU A 85 -16.29 1.70 -1.30
C LEU A 85 -17.72 2.09 -0.93
N SER A 86 -18.36 1.26 -0.12
CA SER A 86 -19.58 1.61 0.60
C SER A 86 -19.30 2.66 1.69
N PRO A 87 -20.32 3.30 2.27
CA PRO A 87 -20.13 4.28 3.35
C PRO A 87 -19.42 3.73 4.60
N ASP A 88 -19.54 2.42 4.87
CA ASP A 88 -18.85 1.73 5.97
C ASP A 88 -17.42 1.31 5.62
N GLY A 89 -16.95 1.56 4.39
CA GLY A 89 -15.62 1.25 3.90
C GLY A 89 -15.44 -0.15 3.32
N SER A 90 -16.50 -0.96 3.21
CA SER A 90 -16.45 -2.27 2.57
C SER A 90 -16.32 -2.14 1.05
N LEU A 91 -15.70 -3.13 0.40
CA LEU A 91 -15.57 -3.17 -1.06
C LEU A 91 -16.90 -3.58 -1.71
N ILE A 92 -17.33 -2.85 -2.73
CA ILE A 92 -18.52 -3.17 -3.52
C ILE A 92 -18.12 -4.07 -4.71
N GLY A 93 -18.82 -5.19 -4.86
CA GLY A 93 -18.62 -6.13 -5.98
C GLY A 93 -17.39 -7.04 -5.83
N ALA A 94 -16.60 -6.91 -4.79
CA ALA A 94 -15.45 -7.77 -4.55
C ALA A 94 -15.86 -9.07 -3.81
N PRO A 95 -15.16 -10.20 -4.04
CA PRO A 95 -15.40 -11.44 -3.31
C PRO A 95 -14.98 -11.35 -1.83
N GLU A 96 -14.12 -10.40 -1.51
CA GLU A 96 -13.62 -10.14 -0.15
C GLU A 96 -14.19 -8.81 0.38
N PRO A 97 -14.59 -8.74 1.66
CA PRO A 97 -15.29 -7.57 2.18
C PRO A 97 -14.40 -6.35 2.36
N THR A 98 -13.10 -6.54 2.56
CA THR A 98 -12.16 -5.43 2.81
C THR A 98 -10.91 -5.51 1.96
N ILE A 99 -10.28 -4.37 1.73
CA ILE A 99 -9.02 -4.28 0.98
C ILE A 99 -7.90 -5.11 1.63
N ARG A 100 -7.91 -5.29 2.97
CA ARG A 100 -6.93 -6.12 3.68
C ARG A 100 -7.10 -7.61 3.39
N HIS A 101 -8.34 -8.09 3.24
CA HIS A 101 -8.59 -9.47 2.85
C HIS A 101 -8.21 -9.71 1.39
N VAL A 102 -8.51 -8.75 0.49
CA VAL A 102 -8.02 -8.78 -0.90
C VAL A 102 -6.49 -8.85 -0.94
N ALA A 103 -5.81 -8.01 -0.16
CA ALA A 103 -4.35 -8.01 -0.06
C ALA A 103 -3.79 -9.36 0.40
N ALA A 104 -4.39 -9.94 1.43
CA ALA A 104 -3.97 -11.25 1.96
C ALA A 104 -4.18 -12.38 0.94
N ARG A 105 -5.28 -12.35 0.18
CA ARG A 105 -5.57 -13.34 -0.85
C ARG A 105 -4.63 -13.22 -2.05
N ALA A 106 -4.27 -12.01 -2.45
CA ALA A 106 -3.28 -11.75 -3.50
C ALA A 106 -1.84 -12.08 -3.05
N SER A 107 -1.58 -12.22 -1.75
CA SER A 107 -0.23 -12.24 -1.15
C SER A 107 0.55 -10.95 -1.41
N ALA A 108 -0.13 -9.85 -1.69
CA ALA A 108 0.49 -8.58 -2.05
C ALA A 108 1.08 -7.87 -0.82
N ALA A 109 2.28 -7.31 -0.98
CA ALA A 109 2.92 -6.45 0.01
C ALA A 109 2.52 -4.97 -0.14
N VAL A 110 2.04 -4.58 -1.32
CA VAL A 110 1.52 -3.24 -1.61
C VAL A 110 0.17 -3.38 -2.32
N VAL A 111 -0.85 -2.67 -1.84
CA VAL A 111 -2.16 -2.62 -2.49
C VAL A 111 -2.59 -1.18 -2.67
N VAL A 112 -2.99 -0.84 -3.88
CA VAL A 112 -3.50 0.47 -4.28
C VAL A 112 -4.99 0.31 -4.62
N LEU A 113 -5.87 0.93 -3.84
CA LEU A 113 -7.27 1.12 -4.24
C LEU A 113 -7.30 2.28 -5.23
N ALA A 114 -7.22 1.93 -6.52
CA ALA A 114 -6.94 2.87 -7.61
C ALA A 114 -8.18 3.64 -8.10
N ALA A 115 -9.38 3.13 -7.87
CA ALA A 115 -10.61 3.87 -8.17
C ALA A 115 -10.79 5.05 -7.19
N PRO A 116 -11.34 6.21 -7.65
CA PRO A 116 -11.66 7.32 -6.77
C PRO A 116 -12.79 6.96 -5.81
N ASN A 117 -12.66 7.37 -4.53
CA ASN A 117 -13.62 7.09 -3.47
C ASN A 117 -13.78 8.30 -2.55
N SER A 118 -14.93 8.46 -1.90
CA SER A 118 -15.11 9.56 -0.96
C SER A 118 -14.13 9.48 0.21
N GLY A 119 -13.64 10.62 0.70
CA GLY A 119 -12.75 10.65 1.84
C GLY A 119 -13.33 9.98 3.09
N ALA A 120 -14.66 10.08 3.31
CA ALA A 120 -15.34 9.42 4.42
C ALA A 120 -15.27 7.88 4.30
N SER A 121 -15.56 7.33 3.10
CA SER A 121 -15.48 5.88 2.86
C SER A 121 -14.05 5.37 2.97
N VAL A 122 -13.05 6.14 2.52
CA VAL A 122 -11.62 5.80 2.65
C VAL A 122 -11.21 5.75 4.12
N VAL A 123 -11.61 6.73 4.93
CA VAL A 123 -11.36 6.74 6.38
C VAL A 123 -12.02 5.55 7.06
N ALA A 124 -13.26 5.21 6.68
CA ALA A 124 -13.97 4.03 7.19
C ALA A 124 -13.21 2.74 6.82
N ALA A 125 -12.81 2.57 5.55
CA ALA A 125 -12.05 1.41 5.06
C ALA A 125 -10.72 1.24 5.80
N GLY A 126 -10.03 2.33 6.12
CA GLY A 126 -8.79 2.32 6.91
C GLY A 126 -8.96 1.77 8.33
N LYS A 127 -10.19 1.80 8.89
CA LYS A 127 -10.51 1.31 10.23
C LYS A 127 -11.01 -0.14 10.25
N LEU A 128 -11.44 -0.69 9.10
CA LEU A 128 -11.96 -2.05 9.03
C LEU A 128 -10.91 -3.09 9.46
N PRO A 129 -11.33 -4.17 10.13
CA PRO A 129 -10.42 -5.24 10.53
C PRO A 129 -9.86 -6.01 9.33
N GLY A 130 -8.77 -6.74 9.55
CA GLY A 130 -8.17 -7.63 8.56
C GLY A 130 -6.67 -7.83 8.77
N PRO A 131 -6.05 -8.71 7.98
CA PRO A 131 -4.62 -8.99 8.06
C PRO A 131 -3.80 -7.75 7.69
N LYS A 132 -2.92 -7.31 8.60
CA LYS A 132 -2.02 -6.15 8.41
C LYS A 132 -0.69 -6.60 7.78
N LYS A 133 -0.74 -7.13 6.58
CA LYS A 133 0.43 -7.70 5.87
C LYS A 133 0.87 -6.87 4.66
N ALA A 134 0.06 -5.92 4.22
CA ALA A 134 0.33 -5.08 3.07
C ALA A 134 0.31 -3.60 3.44
N SER A 135 1.13 -2.81 2.78
CA SER A 135 0.99 -1.36 2.76
C SER A 135 -0.14 -0.97 1.81
N LEU A 136 -1.06 -0.14 2.29
CA LEU A 136 -2.26 0.24 1.56
C LEU A 136 -2.17 1.68 1.08
N VAL A 137 -2.62 1.93 -0.14
CA VAL A 137 -2.84 3.27 -0.68
C VAL A 137 -4.30 3.37 -1.09
N PHE A 138 -4.99 4.36 -0.55
CA PHE A 138 -6.38 4.67 -0.91
C PHE A 138 -6.40 5.94 -1.75
N THR A 139 -7.15 5.93 -2.84
CA THR A 139 -7.32 7.08 -3.73
C THR A 139 -8.65 7.77 -3.42
N ILE A 140 -8.58 9.06 -3.08
CA ILE A 140 -9.75 9.94 -2.94
C ILE A 140 -10.07 10.56 -4.28
N ASP A 141 -9.07 11.16 -4.93
CA ASP A 141 -9.18 11.73 -6.26
C ASP A 141 -7.94 11.36 -7.08
N ARG A 142 -8.15 10.79 -8.26
CA ARG A 142 -7.05 10.37 -9.14
C ARG A 142 -6.36 11.56 -9.78
N LYS A 143 -7.10 12.57 -10.16
CA LYS A 143 -6.64 13.68 -10.98
C LYS A 143 -5.84 13.19 -12.21
N GLN A 144 -5.18 14.09 -12.91
CA GLN A 144 -4.54 13.76 -14.19
C GLN A 144 -3.19 13.06 -14.02
N GLN A 145 -2.51 13.26 -12.90
CA GLN A 145 -1.13 12.78 -12.68
C GLN A 145 -1.04 11.49 -11.83
N PHE A 146 -2.13 10.71 -11.74
CA PHE A 146 -2.15 9.49 -10.94
C PHE A 146 -1.04 8.50 -11.35
N THR A 147 -0.93 8.21 -12.63
CA THR A 147 0.09 7.26 -13.14
C THR A 147 1.51 7.79 -12.99
N VAL A 148 1.72 9.10 -13.16
CA VAL A 148 3.03 9.76 -12.97
C VAL A 148 3.47 9.63 -11.52
N PHE A 149 2.57 9.86 -10.54
CA PHE A 149 2.85 9.70 -9.13
C PHE A 149 3.36 8.28 -8.81
N PHE A 150 2.65 7.25 -9.28
CA PHE A 150 3.06 5.87 -9.02
C PHE A 150 4.33 5.47 -9.76
N LYS A 151 4.58 5.98 -10.97
CA LYS A 151 5.87 5.80 -11.66
C LYS A 151 7.03 6.36 -10.84
N GLU A 152 6.91 7.57 -10.33
CA GLU A 152 7.92 8.19 -9.48
C GLU A 152 8.14 7.39 -8.19
N LEU A 153 7.05 6.94 -7.53
CA LEU A 153 7.11 6.11 -6.33
C LEU A 153 7.88 4.82 -6.57
N PHE A 154 7.49 4.06 -7.60
CA PHE A 154 8.11 2.77 -7.91
C PHE A 154 9.54 2.93 -8.43
N SER A 155 9.87 4.01 -9.13
CA SER A 155 11.24 4.33 -9.53
C SER A 155 12.15 4.55 -8.31
N LEU A 156 11.68 5.24 -7.28
CA LEU A 156 12.42 5.39 -6.03
C LEU A 156 12.57 4.06 -5.29
N MET A 157 11.52 3.21 -5.31
CA MET A 157 11.59 1.88 -4.71
C MET A 157 12.57 0.96 -5.46
N ALA A 158 12.64 1.06 -6.79
CA ALA A 158 13.54 0.28 -7.65
C ALA A 158 15.03 0.60 -7.41
N ILE A 159 15.37 1.81 -6.98
CA ILE A 159 16.72 2.16 -6.52
C ILE A 159 16.95 1.82 -5.05
N GLY A 160 16.09 0.97 -4.44
CA GLY A 160 16.24 0.45 -3.08
C GLY A 160 15.68 1.35 -1.97
N LYS A 161 15.02 2.48 -2.29
CA LYS A 161 14.39 3.33 -1.26
C LYS A 161 13.15 2.64 -0.69
N PRO A 162 13.01 2.48 0.64
CA PRO A 162 11.79 1.92 1.22
C PRO A 162 10.56 2.76 0.90
N MET A 163 9.42 2.11 0.66
CA MET A 163 8.17 2.78 0.25
C MET A 163 7.76 3.94 1.16
N PRO A 164 7.80 3.85 2.52
CA PRO A 164 7.49 5.01 3.37
C PRO A 164 8.41 6.20 3.12
N LEU A 165 9.69 5.95 2.89
CA LEU A 165 10.66 7.01 2.61
C LEU A 165 10.48 7.58 1.19
N ALA A 166 10.22 6.72 0.20
CA ALA A 166 9.88 7.15 -1.16
C ALA A 166 8.62 8.03 -1.13
N TRP A 167 7.58 7.61 -0.39
CA TRP A 167 6.35 8.36 -0.22
C TRP A 167 6.58 9.76 0.35
N VAL A 168 7.27 9.89 1.49
CA VAL A 168 7.54 11.21 2.10
C VAL A 168 8.49 12.07 1.28
N THR A 169 9.21 11.48 0.32
CA THR A 169 10.04 12.23 -0.63
C THR A 169 9.17 12.92 -1.69
N ILE A 170 8.16 12.22 -2.22
CA ILE A 170 7.34 12.72 -3.34
C ILE A 170 6.05 13.43 -2.88
N ALA A 171 5.38 12.94 -1.81
CA ALA A 171 4.08 13.44 -1.38
C ALA A 171 4.05 14.95 -1.06
N PRO A 172 5.05 15.55 -0.39
CA PRO A 172 5.06 17.00 -0.15
C PRO A 172 5.09 17.83 -1.43
N GLN A 173 5.72 17.31 -2.51
CA GLN A 173 5.77 17.97 -3.80
C GLN A 173 4.42 17.94 -4.50
N HIS A 174 3.58 16.94 -4.17
CA HIS A 174 2.25 16.75 -4.74
C HIS A 174 1.15 17.46 -3.94
N ALA A 175 1.36 17.69 -2.65
CA ALA A 175 0.42 18.42 -1.78
C ALA A 175 0.48 19.94 -1.96
N SER A 176 1.43 20.46 -2.76
CA SER A 176 1.57 21.90 -2.94
C SER A 176 0.48 22.46 -3.85
N ALA A 177 0.06 23.71 -3.61
CA ALA A 177 -0.84 24.45 -4.48
C ALA A 177 -0.28 24.62 -5.93
N MET A 178 0.99 24.31 -6.14
CA MET A 178 1.64 24.37 -7.45
C MET A 178 1.39 23.12 -8.31
N ARG A 179 0.87 22.03 -7.75
CA ARG A 179 0.57 20.80 -8.49
C ARG A 179 -0.86 20.31 -8.20
N PRO A 180 -1.90 21.05 -8.58
CA PRO A 180 -3.29 20.70 -8.29
C PRO A 180 -3.79 19.48 -9.07
N ASP A 181 -3.04 19.04 -10.07
CA ASP A 181 -3.28 17.90 -10.95
C ASP A 181 -2.81 16.54 -10.35
N MET A 182 -2.10 16.58 -9.20
CA MET A 182 -1.63 15.38 -8.52
C MET A 182 -2.74 14.68 -7.71
N PRO A 183 -2.69 13.33 -7.62
CA PRO A 183 -3.75 12.58 -6.96
C PRO A 183 -3.84 12.87 -5.46
N GLU A 184 -5.06 12.83 -4.93
CA GLU A 184 -5.31 12.81 -3.49
C GLU A 184 -5.36 11.37 -3.00
N THR A 185 -4.37 11.00 -2.17
CA THR A 185 -4.21 9.63 -1.69
C THR A 185 -3.88 9.58 -0.21
N ILE A 186 -4.28 8.49 0.45
CA ILE A 186 -3.92 8.19 1.84
C ILE A 186 -3.06 6.92 1.85
N PHE A 187 -1.88 7.01 2.45
CA PHE A 187 -0.96 5.90 2.60
C PHE A 187 -0.98 5.33 4.03
N VAL A 188 -1.13 4.01 4.14
CA VAL A 188 -1.16 3.26 5.41
C VAL A 188 -0.06 2.19 5.38
N PRO A 189 1.11 2.42 6.01
CA PRO A 189 2.29 1.57 5.91
C PRO A 189 2.24 0.35 6.84
N GLU A 190 1.30 -0.58 6.65
CA GLU A 190 1.11 -1.75 7.51
C GLU A 190 2.15 -2.87 7.28
N ALA A 191 2.70 -2.98 6.07
CA ALA A 191 3.76 -3.94 5.74
C ALA A 191 5.17 -3.47 6.16
N GLY A 192 5.29 -2.28 6.74
CA GLY A 192 6.59 -1.70 7.08
C GLY A 192 7.38 -1.21 5.86
N ALA A 193 8.69 -1.47 5.86
CA ALA A 193 9.61 -0.94 4.86
C ALA A 193 9.67 -1.84 3.60
N VAL A 194 8.68 -1.73 2.71
CA VAL A 194 8.69 -2.42 1.41
C VAL A 194 9.64 -1.71 0.45
N ARG A 195 10.52 -2.45 -0.26
CA ARG A 195 11.41 -1.96 -1.31
C ARG A 195 11.52 -2.95 -2.45
N PHE A 196 11.94 -2.50 -3.63
CA PHE A 196 12.22 -3.34 -4.79
C PHE A 196 13.73 -3.61 -4.92
N GLN A 197 14.06 -4.72 -5.58
CA GLN A 197 15.42 -5.11 -5.92
C GLN A 197 15.46 -5.77 -7.30
#